data_8619d6de27cb6419aefc5ea833f6aaec
#
_entry.id   8619d6de27cb6419aefc5ea833f6aaec
#
_cell.length_a   1.000
_cell.length_b   1.000
_cell.length_c   1.000
_cell.angle_alpha   90.00
_cell.angle_beta   90.00
_cell.angle_gamma   90.00
#
_symmetry.space_group_name_H-M   'P 1'
#
loop_
_entity.id
_entity.type
_entity.pdbx_description
1 polymer ?
#
loop_
_entity_poly.entity_id
_entity_poly.type
_entity_poly.pdbx_seq_one_letter_code
_entity_poly.pdbx_strand_id
1 'polypeptide(L)'
;MPSSPSASQTSPGASVVGIIGRIEAGGQDAEATDLLEAVRDSVRAFARNRPADLNEAGRRHEWQEIAAAGWTGLLADEAFGGSALSVEVMAALYEELGRGGVVEPYSAVTVLALVALDQCEPGGLRDSLLSGLSAGEFCPVLCWQDEPNRDERHVSFAALPDDHDQPVSFSRCLIDLAADASHFCVPAMRAGKAGLVVVPRDHVGISLDLIPGLSGRELGQLAFSGVLSADAFLALPDPDALAPAFVLARIAAAAQLSGLCARINGMTIEYTGQRVQFGKPIAANQVVQHRLVDMWGEQTLAAAAVVRAARAFVEGRHASELASLAAKSRAGKASDVVTRGALQLHGAIGYTGEYPLGSLVRGCLALMNWLGTPNELRRRFVALERMDGTDR
;
A
#
# COMPACT_ATOMS: atom_id res chain seq x y z
N MET A 1 -4.76 63.32 0.78
CA MET A 1 -4.71 62.16 -0.11
C MET A 1 -4.10 60.99 0.62
N PRO A 2 -4.87 60.01 1.06
CA PRO A 2 -4.30 58.79 1.66
C PRO A 2 -4.10 57.76 0.56
N SER A 3 -2.91 57.17 0.56
CA SER A 3 -2.42 56.08 -0.29
C SER A 3 -3.23 54.80 -0.08
N SER A 4 -3.67 54.21 -1.17
CA SER A 4 -4.32 52.90 -1.25
C SER A 4 -3.37 51.77 -0.80
N PRO A 5 -3.84 50.71 -0.10
CA PRO A 5 -3.04 49.55 0.19
C PRO A 5 -2.99 48.65 -1.07
N SER A 6 -1.77 48.26 -1.44
CA SER A 6 -1.46 47.30 -2.47
C SER A 6 -2.11 45.93 -2.17
N ALA A 7 -2.90 45.43 -3.12
CA ALA A 7 -3.36 44.07 -3.11
C ALA A 7 -2.17 43.11 -3.12
N SER A 8 -2.04 42.30 -2.10
CA SER A 8 -1.11 41.17 -2.05
C SER A 8 -1.59 40.12 -3.06
N GLN A 9 -0.81 39.94 -4.12
CA GLN A 9 -0.95 38.81 -5.02
C GLN A 9 -0.66 37.53 -4.22
N THR A 10 -1.68 36.80 -3.87
CA THR A 10 -1.55 35.42 -3.43
C THR A 10 -1.06 34.58 -4.60
N SER A 11 0.15 34.10 -4.53
CA SER A 11 0.73 33.15 -5.46
C SER A 11 -0.10 31.87 -5.52
N PRO A 12 -0.43 31.32 -6.68
CA PRO A 12 -1.20 30.08 -6.82
C PRO A 12 -0.41 28.79 -6.53
N GLY A 13 0.64 28.88 -5.71
CA GLY A 13 1.52 27.75 -5.36
C GLY A 13 1.32 27.16 -3.95
N ALA A 14 0.37 27.66 -3.17
CA ALA A 14 0.28 27.31 -1.74
C ALA A 14 -0.62 26.10 -1.41
N SER A 15 -1.27 25.46 -2.38
CA SER A 15 -2.25 24.39 -2.10
C SER A 15 -1.78 22.95 -2.40
N VAL A 16 -0.53 22.73 -2.76
CA VAL A 16 0.06 21.38 -2.99
C VAL A 16 0.95 20.93 -1.82
N VAL A 17 0.72 21.46 -0.62
CA VAL A 17 1.48 21.12 0.59
C VAL A 17 0.74 20.06 1.42
N GLY A 18 0.07 19.12 0.79
CA GLY A 18 -0.50 17.95 1.43
C GLY A 18 0.58 17.03 2.06
N ILE A 19 0.29 15.75 2.17
CA ILE A 19 1.18 14.71 2.73
C ILE A 19 2.62 14.84 2.23
N ILE A 20 2.84 15.16 0.95
CA ILE A 20 4.17 15.25 0.32
C ILE A 20 5.02 16.38 0.90
N GLY A 21 4.46 17.56 1.09
CA GLY A 21 5.23 18.73 1.57
C GLY A 21 5.62 18.70 3.05
N ARG A 22 4.95 17.88 3.87
CA ARG A 22 5.27 17.72 5.31
C ARG A 22 6.26 16.62 5.59
N ILE A 23 6.29 15.60 4.77
CA ILE A 23 7.27 14.51 4.86
C ILE A 23 8.70 15.04 4.66
N GLU A 24 8.86 16.15 3.95
CA GLU A 24 10.16 16.82 3.75
C GLU A 24 10.76 17.48 5.03
N ALA A 25 9.94 17.69 6.06
CA ALA A 25 10.35 18.39 7.29
C ALA A 25 10.81 17.47 8.45
N GLY A 26 10.77 16.14 8.29
CA GLY A 26 11.08 15.16 9.33
C GLY A 26 12.57 15.13 9.72
N GLY A 27 12.91 15.81 10.81
CA GLY A 27 14.24 15.82 11.43
C GLY A 27 14.62 14.50 12.11
N GLN A 28 15.91 14.23 12.17
CA GLN A 28 16.51 13.11 12.93
C GLN A 28 16.55 13.46 14.41
N ASP A 29 15.48 13.21 15.18
CA ASP A 29 15.44 13.48 16.61
C ASP A 29 15.10 12.22 17.43
N ALA A 30 15.47 12.22 18.72
CA ALA A 30 15.14 11.16 19.67
C ALA A 30 13.63 10.90 19.71
N GLU A 31 12.80 11.91 19.55
CA GLU A 31 11.33 11.81 19.44
C GLU A 31 10.88 10.92 18.26
N ALA A 32 11.57 10.97 17.12
CA ALA A 32 11.26 10.12 15.98
C ALA A 32 11.57 8.64 16.27
N THR A 33 12.62 8.36 17.04
CA THR A 33 12.98 7.00 17.46
C THR A 33 11.94 6.45 18.43
N ASP A 34 11.54 7.23 19.42
CA ASP A 34 10.53 6.84 20.41
C ASP A 34 9.17 6.58 19.74
N LEU A 35 8.80 7.41 18.76
CA LEU A 35 7.57 7.22 17.97
C LEU A 35 7.62 5.94 17.14
N LEU A 36 8.75 5.62 16.50
CA LEU A 36 8.93 4.38 15.75
C LEU A 36 8.77 3.15 16.66
N GLU A 37 9.32 3.20 17.87
CA GLU A 37 9.18 2.11 18.85
C GLU A 37 7.73 2.00 19.35
N ALA A 38 7.07 3.10 19.65
CA ALA A 38 5.67 3.12 20.06
C ALA A 38 4.74 2.51 19.00
N VAL A 39 4.94 2.86 17.72
CA VAL A 39 4.20 2.26 16.61
C VAL A 39 4.44 0.76 16.52
N ARG A 40 5.70 0.32 16.61
CA ARG A 40 6.03 -1.11 16.61
C ARG A 40 5.39 -1.88 17.76
N ASP A 41 5.39 -1.32 18.96
CA ASP A 41 4.80 -1.96 20.13
C ASP A 41 3.27 -2.05 20.03
N SER A 42 2.62 -1.01 19.49
CA SER A 42 1.19 -1.00 19.19
C SER A 42 0.82 -2.12 18.21
N VAL A 43 1.57 -2.25 17.10
CA VAL A 43 1.35 -3.31 16.10
C VAL A 43 1.60 -4.70 16.69
N ARG A 44 2.64 -4.88 17.52
CA ARG A 44 2.90 -6.15 18.19
C ARG A 44 1.78 -6.55 19.14
N ALA A 45 1.18 -5.56 19.83
CA ALA A 45 0.03 -5.81 20.69
C ALA A 45 -1.20 -6.24 19.89
N PHE A 46 -1.51 -5.55 18.80
CA PHE A 46 -2.56 -5.89 17.85
C PHE A 46 -2.38 -7.31 17.29
N ALA A 47 -1.20 -7.62 16.74
CA ALA A 47 -0.92 -8.89 16.07
C ALA A 47 -0.96 -10.10 17.00
N ARG A 48 -0.66 -9.93 18.31
CA ARG A 48 -0.72 -11.04 19.30
C ARG A 48 -2.13 -11.57 19.51
N ASN A 49 -3.13 -10.73 19.38
CA ASN A 49 -4.53 -11.06 19.68
C ASN A 49 -5.33 -11.36 18.40
N ARG A 50 -4.71 -11.24 17.24
CA ARG A 50 -5.37 -11.36 15.94
C ARG A 50 -5.71 -12.84 15.64
N PRO A 51 -6.96 -13.16 15.29
CA PRO A 51 -7.32 -14.49 14.81
C PRO A 51 -6.69 -14.78 13.43
N ALA A 52 -6.40 -16.06 13.16
CA ALA A 52 -5.76 -16.48 11.91
C ALA A 52 -6.68 -16.30 10.69
N ASP A 53 -7.98 -16.52 10.87
CA ASP A 53 -9.00 -16.39 9.83
C ASP A 53 -10.07 -15.39 10.28
N LEU A 54 -10.40 -14.44 9.41
CA LEU A 54 -11.40 -13.40 9.65
C LEU A 54 -12.60 -13.59 8.71
N ASN A 55 -13.77 -13.79 9.30
CA ASN A 55 -15.04 -13.61 8.58
C ASN A 55 -15.34 -12.11 8.38
N GLU A 56 -16.44 -11.76 7.73
CA GLU A 56 -16.83 -10.37 7.47
C GLU A 56 -16.91 -9.53 8.76
N ALA A 57 -17.53 -10.06 9.82
CA ALA A 57 -17.64 -9.35 11.11
C ALA A 57 -16.26 -9.14 11.74
N GLY A 58 -15.36 -10.14 11.66
CA GLY A 58 -13.99 -10.04 12.13
C GLY A 58 -13.18 -8.99 11.35
N ARG A 59 -13.33 -8.93 10.03
CA ARG A 59 -12.66 -7.91 9.20
C ARG A 59 -13.13 -6.49 9.55
N ARG A 60 -14.43 -6.32 9.76
CA ARG A 60 -15.00 -5.03 10.18
C ARG A 60 -14.48 -4.61 11.56
N HIS A 61 -14.40 -5.56 12.49
CA HIS A 61 -13.83 -5.30 13.81
C HIS A 61 -12.35 -4.94 13.72
N GLU A 62 -11.56 -5.68 12.96
CA GLU A 62 -10.15 -5.39 12.73
C GLU A 62 -9.93 -4.01 12.10
N TRP A 63 -10.77 -3.61 11.14
CA TRP A 63 -10.73 -2.26 10.57
C TRP A 63 -10.96 -1.17 11.63
N GLN A 64 -11.90 -1.39 12.55
CA GLN A 64 -12.14 -0.46 13.66
C GLN A 64 -10.98 -0.40 14.65
N GLU A 65 -10.31 -1.53 14.93
CA GLU A 65 -9.10 -1.55 15.76
C GLU A 65 -7.95 -0.78 15.11
N ILE A 66 -7.73 -0.95 13.81
CA ILE A 66 -6.76 -0.22 13.00
C ILE A 66 -7.04 1.28 13.03
N ALA A 67 -8.30 1.68 12.90
CA ALA A 67 -8.73 3.07 12.97
C ALA A 67 -8.54 3.66 14.38
N ALA A 68 -8.93 2.93 15.41
CA ALA A 68 -8.74 3.34 16.80
C ALA A 68 -7.26 3.52 17.19
N ALA A 69 -6.37 2.77 16.52
CA ALA A 69 -4.92 2.94 16.65
C ALA A 69 -4.36 4.11 15.81
N GLY A 70 -5.18 4.82 15.03
CA GLY A 70 -4.79 5.95 14.19
C GLY A 70 -4.08 5.55 12.89
N TRP A 71 -4.04 4.27 12.54
CA TRP A 71 -3.27 3.80 11.38
C TRP A 71 -3.95 4.08 10.04
N THR A 72 -5.27 4.28 10.04
CA THR A 72 -6.03 4.68 8.84
C THR A 72 -5.70 6.09 8.37
N GLY A 73 -5.42 7.01 9.31
CA GLY A 73 -5.04 8.39 9.05
C GLY A 73 -3.56 8.69 9.28
N LEU A 74 -2.68 7.69 9.33
CA LEU A 74 -1.26 7.88 9.69
C LEU A 74 -0.56 8.92 8.82
N LEU A 75 -0.81 8.92 7.53
CA LEU A 75 -0.24 9.88 6.57
C LEU A 75 -1.13 11.12 6.35
N ALA A 76 -2.41 11.06 6.73
CA ALA A 76 -3.33 12.17 6.52
C ALA A 76 -2.97 13.40 7.38
N ASP A 77 -3.36 14.57 6.88
CA ASP A 77 -3.25 15.83 7.61
C ASP A 77 -4.06 15.81 8.91
N GLU A 78 -3.56 16.48 9.94
CA GLU A 78 -4.26 16.71 11.21
C GLU A 78 -5.61 17.41 10.99
N ALA A 79 -5.74 18.26 9.96
CA ALA A 79 -7.00 18.90 9.58
C ALA A 79 -8.09 17.89 9.20
N PHE A 80 -7.71 16.67 8.80
CA PHE A 80 -8.61 15.55 8.48
C PHE A 80 -8.64 14.48 9.58
N GLY A 81 -8.13 14.79 10.78
CA GLY A 81 -8.06 13.84 11.89
C GLY A 81 -6.92 12.81 11.74
N GLY A 82 -5.99 13.06 10.84
CA GLY A 82 -4.78 12.23 10.66
C GLY A 82 -3.65 12.61 11.62
N SER A 83 -2.51 11.95 11.48
CA SER A 83 -1.33 12.15 12.31
C SER A 83 -0.15 12.78 11.57
N ALA A 84 -0.24 12.98 10.26
CA ALA A 84 0.78 13.55 9.37
C ALA A 84 2.20 12.97 9.59
N LEU A 85 2.29 11.65 9.85
CA LEU A 85 3.56 10.99 10.17
C LEU A 85 4.41 10.72 8.93
N SER A 86 5.72 10.49 9.17
CA SER A 86 6.70 10.32 8.09
C SER A 86 6.58 8.96 7.37
N VAL A 87 7.22 8.88 6.19
CA VAL A 87 7.30 7.64 5.41
C VAL A 87 8.07 6.55 6.15
N GLU A 88 9.05 6.92 6.97
CA GLU A 88 9.77 5.96 7.82
C GLU A 88 8.84 5.31 8.84
N VAL A 89 7.93 6.09 9.45
CA VAL A 89 6.94 5.58 10.40
C VAL A 89 5.94 4.68 9.69
N MET A 90 5.46 5.06 8.50
CA MET A 90 4.63 4.21 7.65
C MET A 90 5.33 2.89 7.32
N ALA A 91 6.59 2.95 6.89
CA ALA A 91 7.35 1.73 6.56
C ALA A 91 7.54 0.83 7.78
N ALA A 92 7.80 1.40 8.98
CA ALA A 92 7.89 0.64 10.22
C ALA A 92 6.56 -0.02 10.59
N LEU A 93 5.43 0.68 10.45
CA LEU A 93 4.08 0.13 10.65
C LEU A 93 3.87 -1.11 9.78
N TYR A 94 4.10 -1.00 8.47
CA TYR A 94 3.86 -2.12 7.55
C TYR A 94 4.85 -3.27 7.74
N GLU A 95 6.10 -3.00 8.09
CA GLU A 95 7.05 -4.05 8.45
C GLU A 95 6.59 -4.84 9.68
N GLU A 96 6.14 -4.16 10.73
CA GLU A 96 5.64 -4.84 11.94
C GLU A 96 4.30 -5.55 11.70
N LEU A 97 3.39 -5.03 10.89
CA LEU A 97 2.20 -5.77 10.45
C LEU A 97 2.60 -7.08 9.77
N GLY A 98 3.57 -7.05 8.86
CA GLY A 98 4.10 -8.26 8.24
C GLY A 98 4.74 -9.22 9.26
N ARG A 99 5.54 -8.73 10.22
CA ARG A 99 6.10 -9.53 11.33
C ARG A 99 5.02 -10.17 12.19
N GLY A 100 3.91 -9.48 12.38
CA GLY A 100 2.72 -9.98 13.03
C GLY A 100 1.95 -11.05 12.24
N GLY A 101 2.30 -11.24 10.96
CA GLY A 101 1.63 -12.19 10.06
C GLY A 101 0.37 -11.63 9.39
N VAL A 102 0.20 -10.31 9.42
CA VAL A 102 -0.89 -9.63 8.71
C VAL A 102 -0.60 -9.67 7.21
N VAL A 103 -1.48 -10.30 6.46
CA VAL A 103 -1.36 -10.46 4.99
C VAL A 103 -2.31 -9.54 4.23
N GLU A 104 -3.12 -8.81 4.94
CA GLU A 104 -4.13 -7.91 4.40
C GLU A 104 -3.47 -6.71 3.72
N PRO A 105 -3.94 -6.32 2.52
CA PRO A 105 -3.40 -5.19 1.76
C PRO A 105 -4.00 -3.86 2.24
N TYR A 106 -3.95 -3.56 3.54
CA TYR A 106 -4.46 -2.29 4.08
C TYR A 106 -3.83 -1.08 3.41
N SER A 107 -2.59 -1.21 2.91
CA SER A 107 -1.91 -0.17 2.13
C SER A 107 -2.64 0.25 0.85
N ALA A 108 -3.54 -0.60 0.32
CA ALA A 108 -4.40 -0.22 -0.81
C ALA A 108 -5.38 0.92 -0.45
N VAL A 109 -5.76 1.03 0.81
CA VAL A 109 -6.66 2.07 1.31
C VAL A 109 -5.89 3.15 2.07
N THR A 110 -5.16 2.77 3.11
CA THR A 110 -4.54 3.71 4.04
C THR A 110 -3.27 4.39 3.50
N VAL A 111 -2.80 3.97 2.32
CA VAL A 111 -1.72 4.62 1.58
C VAL A 111 -2.16 4.98 0.17
N LEU A 112 -2.48 3.99 -0.68
CA LEU A 112 -2.72 4.24 -2.10
C LEU A 112 -3.95 5.15 -2.31
N ALA A 113 -5.11 4.80 -1.75
CA ALA A 113 -6.33 5.59 -1.93
C ALA A 113 -6.25 6.91 -1.15
N LEU A 114 -5.72 6.91 0.07
CA LEU A 114 -5.55 8.11 0.89
C LEU A 114 -4.71 9.15 0.16
N VAL A 115 -3.51 8.76 -0.31
CA VAL A 115 -2.62 9.69 -1.01
C VAL A 115 -3.21 10.14 -2.34
N ALA A 116 -3.88 9.25 -3.08
CA ALA A 116 -4.56 9.63 -4.32
C ALA A 116 -5.67 10.68 -4.09
N LEU A 117 -6.44 10.55 -3.02
CA LEU A 117 -7.45 11.55 -2.63
C LEU A 117 -6.79 12.87 -2.18
N ASP A 118 -5.68 12.80 -1.45
CA ASP A 118 -4.95 14.00 -1.01
C ASP A 118 -4.40 14.81 -2.19
N GLN A 119 -4.06 14.16 -3.31
CA GLN A 119 -3.60 14.86 -4.52
C GLN A 119 -4.72 15.57 -5.31
N CYS A 120 -5.98 15.31 -5.00
CA CYS A 120 -7.09 16.02 -5.64
C CYS A 120 -7.17 17.46 -5.15
N GLU A 121 -7.74 18.34 -5.98
CA GLU A 121 -8.03 19.73 -5.61
C GLU A 121 -8.93 19.77 -4.36
N PRO A 122 -8.74 20.74 -3.43
CA PRO A 122 -9.55 20.89 -2.24
C PRO A 122 -11.05 21.01 -2.55
N GLY A 123 -11.88 20.30 -1.78
CA GLY A 123 -13.34 20.34 -1.94
C GLY A 123 -14.05 19.46 -0.91
N GLY A 124 -15.35 19.74 -0.71
CA GLY A 124 -16.12 19.12 0.37
C GLY A 124 -16.16 17.60 0.33
N LEU A 125 -16.29 16.98 -0.85
CA LEU A 125 -16.28 15.52 -0.99
C LEU A 125 -14.91 14.94 -0.65
N ARG A 126 -13.82 15.52 -1.19
CA ARG A 126 -12.44 15.11 -0.89
C ARG A 126 -12.19 15.17 0.61
N ASP A 127 -12.47 16.27 1.24
CA ASP A 127 -12.21 16.53 2.66
C ASP A 127 -13.03 15.58 3.55
N SER A 128 -14.29 15.32 3.18
CA SER A 128 -15.14 14.32 3.85
C SER A 128 -14.55 12.90 3.74
N LEU A 129 -14.05 12.51 2.56
CA LEU A 129 -13.45 11.19 2.35
C LEU A 129 -12.16 11.02 3.16
N LEU A 130 -11.30 12.04 3.20
CA LEU A 130 -10.07 12.02 3.99
C LEU A 130 -10.36 11.93 5.49
N SER A 131 -11.31 12.73 5.98
CA SER A 131 -11.72 12.70 7.40
C SER A 131 -12.38 11.38 7.77
N GLY A 132 -13.30 10.87 6.95
CA GLY A 132 -13.98 9.61 7.21
C GLY A 132 -13.03 8.39 7.12
N LEU A 133 -12.03 8.44 6.24
CA LEU A 133 -10.98 7.42 6.19
C LEU A 133 -10.11 7.47 7.45
N SER A 134 -9.66 8.66 7.86
CA SER A 134 -8.86 8.83 9.09
C SER A 134 -9.60 8.33 10.33
N ALA A 135 -10.90 8.57 10.40
CA ALA A 135 -11.77 8.07 11.48
C ALA A 135 -12.11 6.57 11.35
N GLY A 136 -11.78 5.92 10.22
CA GLY A 136 -12.16 4.53 9.95
C GLY A 136 -13.63 4.31 9.58
N GLU A 137 -14.38 5.39 9.36
CA GLU A 137 -15.79 5.35 8.94
C GLU A 137 -15.94 4.97 7.47
N PHE A 138 -14.97 5.40 6.63
CA PHE A 138 -14.94 5.11 5.21
C PHE A 138 -13.74 4.22 4.85
N CYS A 139 -13.95 3.39 3.84
CA CYS A 139 -12.94 2.54 3.21
C CYS A 139 -12.96 2.83 1.69
N PRO A 140 -12.46 4.00 1.24
CA PRO A 140 -12.36 4.29 -0.18
C PRO A 140 -11.26 3.44 -0.82
N VAL A 141 -11.51 2.90 -2.02
CA VAL A 141 -10.52 2.11 -2.77
C VAL A 141 -10.22 2.77 -4.11
N LEU A 142 -8.93 2.79 -4.51
CA LEU A 142 -8.53 3.30 -5.82
C LEU A 142 -8.64 2.20 -6.87
N CYS A 143 -9.56 2.37 -7.80
CA CYS A 143 -9.86 1.43 -8.89
C CYS A 143 -9.12 1.83 -10.16
N TRP A 144 -7.81 1.62 -10.20
CA TRP A 144 -6.93 2.13 -11.25
C TRP A 144 -6.73 1.18 -12.45
N GLN A 145 -7.01 -0.12 -12.28
CA GLN A 145 -6.81 -1.14 -13.30
C GLN A 145 -8.10 -1.39 -14.10
N ASP A 146 -8.05 -1.22 -15.39
CA ASP A 146 -9.12 -1.61 -16.33
C ASP A 146 -8.89 -2.99 -16.95
N GLU A 147 -7.64 -3.48 -16.91
CA GLU A 147 -7.25 -4.82 -17.34
C GLU A 147 -6.22 -5.44 -16.39
N PRO A 148 -6.13 -6.78 -16.27
CA PRO A 148 -5.29 -7.45 -15.27
C PRO A 148 -3.79 -7.15 -15.35
N ASN A 149 -3.27 -6.82 -16.51
CA ASN A 149 -1.84 -6.57 -16.73
C ASN A 149 -1.50 -5.07 -16.86
N ARG A 150 -2.40 -4.20 -16.43
CA ARG A 150 -2.15 -2.75 -16.49
C ARG A 150 -1.00 -2.36 -15.57
N ASP A 151 -0.03 -1.67 -16.14
CA ASP A 151 1.08 -1.04 -15.42
C ASP A 151 0.60 0.30 -14.85
N GLU A 152 0.91 0.61 -13.61
CA GLU A 152 0.49 1.85 -12.94
C GLU A 152 1.08 3.14 -13.56
N ARG A 153 2.08 3.03 -14.47
CA ARG A 153 2.54 4.15 -15.30
C ARG A 153 1.52 4.55 -16.36
N HIS A 154 0.62 3.66 -16.70
CA HIS A 154 -0.38 3.83 -17.72
C HIS A 154 -1.78 3.67 -17.10
N VAL A 155 -2.02 4.43 -16.01
CA VAL A 155 -3.35 4.47 -15.38
C VAL A 155 -4.39 4.81 -16.45
N SER A 156 -5.40 3.96 -16.55
CA SER A 156 -6.49 4.19 -17.50
C SER A 156 -7.50 5.16 -16.90
N PHE A 157 -7.64 6.31 -17.52
CA PHE A 157 -8.65 7.30 -17.17
C PHE A 157 -9.92 7.03 -17.96
N ALA A 158 -11.04 6.78 -17.26
CA ALA A 158 -12.35 6.63 -17.89
C ALA A 158 -12.78 7.96 -18.53
N ALA A 159 -13.22 7.93 -19.77
CA ALA A 159 -13.74 9.12 -20.43
C ALA A 159 -15.14 9.44 -19.89
N LEU A 160 -15.32 10.65 -19.37
CA LEU A 160 -16.60 11.15 -18.90
C LEU A 160 -17.12 12.24 -19.86
N PRO A 161 -18.45 12.31 -20.08
CA PRO A 161 -19.03 13.41 -20.81
C PRO A 161 -18.86 14.73 -20.05
N ASP A 162 -18.82 15.84 -20.78
CA ASP A 162 -18.76 17.18 -20.20
C ASP A 162 -20.08 17.52 -19.47
N ASP A 163 -21.20 17.01 -19.98
CA ASP A 163 -22.52 17.15 -19.40
C ASP A 163 -22.75 16.06 -18.33
N HIS A 164 -23.08 16.48 -17.13
CA HIS A 164 -23.26 15.60 -15.96
C HIS A 164 -24.51 14.71 -16.04
N ASP A 165 -25.51 15.10 -16.84
CA ASP A 165 -26.76 14.36 -16.97
C ASP A 165 -26.67 13.16 -17.94
N GLN A 166 -25.51 13.01 -18.61
CA GLN A 166 -25.30 11.91 -19.53
C GLN A 166 -24.82 10.64 -18.82
N PRO A 167 -25.36 9.47 -19.18
CA PRO A 167 -24.91 8.21 -18.61
C PRO A 167 -23.47 7.89 -19.04
N VAL A 168 -22.72 7.33 -18.12
CA VAL A 168 -21.35 6.85 -18.33
C VAL A 168 -21.27 5.37 -18.03
N SER A 169 -20.31 4.68 -18.65
CA SER A 169 -19.99 3.30 -18.30
C SER A 169 -18.48 3.09 -18.26
N PHE A 170 -18.02 2.32 -17.30
CA PHE A 170 -16.64 1.87 -17.17
C PHE A 170 -16.57 0.55 -16.42
N SER A 171 -15.44 -0.15 -16.55
CA SER A 171 -15.11 -1.33 -15.75
C SER A 171 -13.73 -1.20 -15.11
N ARG A 172 -13.55 -1.85 -13.95
CA ARG A 172 -12.28 -1.95 -13.24
C ARG A 172 -12.14 -3.35 -12.66
N CYS A 173 -10.91 -3.82 -12.54
CA CYS A 173 -10.62 -5.16 -12.06
C CYS A 173 -9.53 -5.19 -11.00
N LEU A 174 -9.38 -6.34 -10.34
CA LEU A 174 -8.37 -6.61 -9.33
C LEU A 174 -8.33 -5.57 -8.19
N ILE A 175 -9.51 -5.16 -7.73
CA ILE A 175 -9.67 -4.15 -6.68
C ILE A 175 -9.49 -4.84 -5.33
N ASP A 176 -8.42 -4.47 -4.62
CA ASP A 176 -8.19 -4.91 -3.24
C ASP A 176 -9.23 -4.30 -2.29
N LEU A 177 -9.62 -5.05 -1.26
CA LEU A 177 -10.60 -4.63 -0.23
C LEU A 177 -11.96 -4.20 -0.79
N ALA A 178 -12.29 -4.60 -2.02
CA ALA A 178 -13.57 -4.25 -2.66
C ALA A 178 -14.80 -4.75 -1.89
N ALA A 179 -14.68 -5.88 -1.19
CA ALA A 179 -15.75 -6.41 -0.34
C ALA A 179 -16.13 -5.45 0.79
N ASP A 180 -15.16 -4.73 1.34
CA ASP A 180 -15.30 -3.83 2.47
C ASP A 180 -15.34 -2.35 2.03
N ALA A 181 -15.21 -2.05 0.72
CA ALA A 181 -15.16 -0.69 0.19
C ALA A 181 -16.44 0.09 0.46
N SER A 182 -16.34 1.33 0.91
CA SER A 182 -17.42 2.29 1.02
C SER A 182 -17.59 3.13 -0.24
N HIS A 183 -16.49 3.44 -0.92
CA HIS A 183 -16.43 4.25 -2.13
C HIS A 183 -15.43 3.67 -3.12
N PHE A 184 -15.74 3.73 -4.40
CA PHE A 184 -14.85 3.38 -5.49
C PHE A 184 -14.34 4.66 -6.14
N CYS A 185 -13.03 4.92 -6.02
CA CYS A 185 -12.37 6.07 -6.62
C CYS A 185 -11.76 5.63 -7.95
N VAL A 186 -12.29 6.13 -9.06
CA VAL A 186 -11.91 5.70 -10.42
C VAL A 186 -11.22 6.85 -11.14
N PRO A 187 -9.98 6.68 -11.62
CA PRO A 187 -9.33 7.67 -12.47
C PRO A 187 -10.16 7.96 -13.71
N ALA A 188 -10.42 9.22 -14.00
CA ALA A 188 -11.29 9.65 -15.09
C ALA A 188 -10.84 11.00 -15.69
N MET A 189 -11.22 11.22 -16.96
CA MET A 189 -11.04 12.49 -17.66
C MET A 189 -12.40 13.14 -17.93
N ARG A 190 -12.53 14.42 -17.59
CA ARG A 190 -13.71 15.25 -17.89
C ARG A 190 -13.30 16.60 -18.43
N ALA A 191 -13.82 17.00 -19.56
CA ALA A 191 -13.47 18.28 -20.22
C ALA A 191 -11.95 18.52 -20.35
N GLY A 192 -11.18 17.47 -20.64
CA GLY A 192 -9.72 17.52 -20.73
C GLY A 192 -8.96 17.59 -19.40
N LYS A 193 -9.65 17.58 -18.25
CA LYS A 193 -9.05 17.52 -16.91
C LYS A 193 -9.00 16.10 -16.38
N ALA A 194 -7.85 15.72 -15.82
CA ALA A 194 -7.71 14.49 -15.06
C ALA A 194 -8.38 14.62 -13.68
N GLY A 195 -8.88 13.51 -13.16
CA GLY A 195 -9.47 13.49 -11.83
C GLY A 195 -9.81 12.08 -11.35
N LEU A 196 -10.47 12.00 -10.21
CA LEU A 196 -11.08 10.79 -9.68
C LEU A 196 -12.59 10.96 -9.69
N VAL A 197 -13.30 10.00 -10.26
CA VAL A 197 -14.73 9.85 -10.01
C VAL A 197 -14.92 9.00 -8.77
N VAL A 198 -15.69 9.50 -7.83
CA VAL A 198 -16.04 8.80 -6.59
C VAL A 198 -17.47 8.27 -6.69
N VAL A 199 -17.60 6.96 -6.60
CA VAL A 199 -18.89 6.27 -6.66
C VAL A 199 -19.14 5.58 -5.32
N PRO A 200 -20.19 6.00 -4.56
CA PRO A 200 -20.58 5.27 -3.34
C PRO A 200 -20.98 3.83 -3.66
N ARG A 201 -20.67 2.90 -2.74
CA ARG A 201 -20.94 1.48 -2.92
C ARG A 201 -22.40 1.13 -3.22
N ASP A 202 -23.32 1.89 -2.64
CA ASP A 202 -24.76 1.69 -2.76
C ASP A 202 -25.40 2.35 -4.01
N HIS A 203 -24.56 2.96 -4.87
CA HIS A 203 -25.04 3.57 -6.11
C HIS A 203 -25.67 2.52 -7.03
N VAL A 204 -26.89 2.81 -7.51
CA VAL A 204 -27.69 1.87 -8.34
C VAL A 204 -27.03 1.42 -9.64
N GLY A 205 -26.04 2.17 -10.13
CA GLY A 205 -25.29 1.85 -11.36
C GLY A 205 -24.13 0.87 -11.13
N ILE A 206 -23.84 0.46 -9.88
CA ILE A 206 -22.74 -0.45 -9.56
C ILE A 206 -23.17 -1.91 -9.74
N SER A 207 -22.31 -2.66 -10.43
CA SER A 207 -22.25 -4.13 -10.38
C SER A 207 -20.86 -4.51 -9.88
N LEU A 208 -20.79 -5.24 -8.76
CA LEU A 208 -19.54 -5.67 -8.14
C LEU A 208 -19.52 -7.20 -8.03
N ASP A 209 -18.62 -7.83 -8.76
CA ASP A 209 -18.33 -9.25 -8.63
C ASP A 209 -17.05 -9.43 -7.80
N LEU A 210 -17.03 -10.43 -6.92
CA LEU A 210 -15.90 -10.80 -6.12
C LEU A 210 -15.29 -12.10 -6.62
N ILE A 211 -14.00 -12.08 -6.92
CA ILE A 211 -13.26 -13.26 -7.42
C ILE A 211 -12.18 -13.68 -6.42
N PRO A 212 -11.89 -14.97 -6.27
CA PRO A 212 -10.86 -15.46 -5.37
C PRO A 212 -9.48 -14.91 -5.74
N GLY A 213 -8.79 -14.27 -4.77
CA GLY A 213 -7.41 -13.83 -4.89
C GLY A 213 -6.41 -14.83 -4.29
N LEU A 214 -5.13 -14.64 -4.59
CA LEU A 214 -4.04 -15.51 -4.12
C LEU A 214 -3.89 -15.56 -2.60
N SER A 215 -4.13 -14.44 -1.92
CA SER A 215 -4.03 -14.35 -0.45
C SER A 215 -5.14 -15.12 0.29
N GLY A 216 -6.13 -15.64 -0.43
CA GLY A 216 -7.37 -16.19 0.12
C GLY A 216 -8.46 -15.13 0.32
N ARG A 217 -8.18 -13.86 -0.03
CA ARG A 217 -9.16 -12.78 -0.08
C ARG A 217 -9.75 -12.63 -1.48
N GLU A 218 -10.90 -12.01 -1.52
CA GLU A 218 -11.58 -11.70 -2.77
C GLU A 218 -11.07 -10.38 -3.34
N LEU A 219 -10.93 -10.33 -4.66
CA LEU A 219 -10.64 -9.14 -5.43
C LEU A 219 -11.89 -8.70 -6.17
N GLY A 220 -12.14 -7.38 -6.23
CA GLY A 220 -13.29 -6.81 -6.90
C GLY A 220 -13.13 -6.73 -8.41
N GLN A 221 -14.22 -7.02 -9.10
CA GLN A 221 -14.45 -6.62 -10.48
C GLN A 221 -15.65 -5.67 -10.49
N LEU A 222 -15.40 -4.42 -10.79
CA LEU A 222 -16.39 -3.33 -10.78
C LEU A 222 -16.83 -3.04 -12.21
N ALA A 223 -18.13 -3.07 -12.46
CA ALA A 223 -18.76 -2.45 -13.61
C ALA A 223 -19.69 -1.33 -13.13
N PHE A 224 -19.64 -0.21 -13.81
CA PHE A 224 -20.53 0.92 -13.55
C PHE A 224 -21.28 1.30 -14.83
N SER A 225 -22.58 1.56 -14.71
CA SER A 225 -23.41 2.12 -15.78
C SER A 225 -24.50 3.00 -15.16
N GLY A 226 -24.43 4.31 -15.37
CA GLY A 226 -25.38 5.24 -14.77
C GLY A 226 -25.01 6.69 -14.96
N VAL A 227 -25.73 7.58 -14.29
CA VAL A 227 -25.47 9.01 -14.27
C VAL A 227 -24.75 9.34 -12.97
N LEU A 228 -23.73 10.16 -13.05
CA LEU A 228 -22.94 10.62 -11.92
C LEU A 228 -23.28 12.08 -11.59
N SER A 229 -23.37 12.42 -10.29
CA SER A 229 -23.53 13.80 -9.88
C SER A 229 -22.30 14.65 -10.25
N ALA A 230 -22.49 15.96 -10.41
CA ALA A 230 -21.43 16.89 -10.80
C ALA A 230 -20.26 16.89 -9.80
N ASP A 231 -20.55 16.80 -8.53
CA ASP A 231 -19.64 16.81 -7.39
C ASP A 231 -18.96 15.46 -7.14
N ALA A 232 -19.34 14.40 -7.85
CA ALA A 232 -18.65 13.12 -7.80
C ALA A 232 -17.24 13.14 -8.43
N PHE A 233 -16.87 14.19 -9.17
CA PHE A 233 -15.58 14.32 -9.83
C PHE A 233 -14.63 15.21 -9.02
N LEU A 234 -13.54 14.64 -8.54
CA LEU A 234 -12.45 15.32 -7.85
C LEU A 234 -11.33 15.58 -8.86
N ALA A 235 -11.07 16.83 -9.19
CA ALA A 235 -10.03 17.20 -10.15
C ALA A 235 -8.63 16.93 -9.59
N LEU A 236 -7.73 16.48 -10.46
CA LEU A 236 -6.28 16.39 -10.22
C LEU A 236 -5.58 17.54 -10.94
N PRO A 237 -4.44 18.02 -10.42
CA PRO A 237 -3.64 19.05 -11.09
C PRO A 237 -3.19 18.60 -12.50
N ASP A 238 -2.79 17.34 -12.62
CA ASP A 238 -2.40 16.67 -13.85
C ASP A 238 -2.53 15.14 -13.70
N PRO A 239 -2.45 14.35 -14.79
CA PRO A 239 -2.55 12.88 -14.72
C PRO A 239 -1.45 12.22 -13.88
N ASP A 240 -0.26 12.84 -13.78
CA ASP A 240 0.88 12.31 -13.04
C ASP A 240 0.79 12.56 -11.53
N ALA A 241 -0.19 13.33 -11.09
CA ALA A 241 -0.42 13.62 -9.66
C ALA A 241 -0.67 12.35 -8.82
N LEU A 242 -1.08 11.24 -9.45
CA LEU A 242 -1.23 9.94 -8.78
C LEU A 242 0.10 9.21 -8.51
N ALA A 243 1.21 9.59 -9.15
CA ALA A 243 2.48 8.88 -9.03
C ALA A 243 3.00 8.74 -7.58
N PRO A 244 2.92 9.77 -6.71
CA PRO A 244 3.33 9.63 -5.31
C PRO A 244 2.54 8.56 -4.54
N ALA A 245 1.26 8.38 -4.84
CA ALA A 245 0.43 7.34 -4.21
C ALA A 245 0.97 5.93 -4.52
N PHE A 246 1.36 5.68 -5.77
CA PHE A 246 1.97 4.41 -6.17
C PHE A 246 3.36 4.21 -5.58
N VAL A 247 4.18 5.26 -5.49
CA VAL A 247 5.50 5.22 -4.83
C VAL A 247 5.37 4.79 -3.39
N LEU A 248 4.52 5.46 -2.62
CA LEU A 248 4.31 5.16 -1.20
C LEU A 248 3.69 3.78 -0.99
N ALA A 249 2.73 3.39 -1.80
CA ALA A 249 2.13 2.06 -1.74
C ALA A 249 3.14 0.93 -2.05
N ARG A 250 4.09 1.15 -2.99
CA ARG A 250 5.21 0.21 -3.22
C ARG A 250 6.14 0.11 -2.02
N ILE A 251 6.45 1.23 -1.34
CA ILE A 251 7.27 1.22 -0.13
C ILE A 251 6.56 0.46 0.98
N ALA A 252 5.27 0.72 1.22
CA ALA A 252 4.47 0.02 2.21
C ALA A 252 4.40 -1.50 1.94
N ALA A 253 4.14 -1.90 0.68
CA ALA A 253 4.13 -3.31 0.28
C ALA A 253 5.50 -3.98 0.44
N ALA A 254 6.59 -3.29 0.13
CA ALA A 254 7.95 -3.80 0.34
C ALA A 254 8.27 -3.99 1.83
N ALA A 255 7.83 -3.07 2.68
CA ALA A 255 7.97 -3.15 4.13
C ALA A 255 7.18 -4.34 4.69
N GLN A 256 5.92 -4.50 4.29
CA GLN A 256 5.09 -5.63 4.71
C GLN A 256 5.68 -6.97 4.26
N LEU A 257 6.17 -7.07 3.02
CA LEU A 257 6.89 -8.27 2.54
C LEU A 257 8.14 -8.58 3.37
N SER A 258 8.94 -7.55 3.71
CA SER A 258 10.11 -7.72 4.59
C SER A 258 9.72 -8.28 5.95
N GLY A 259 8.65 -7.76 6.53
CA GLY A 259 8.09 -8.24 7.80
C GLY A 259 7.58 -9.67 7.73
N LEU A 260 6.82 -10.02 6.68
CA LEU A 260 6.35 -11.40 6.43
C LEU A 260 7.52 -12.38 6.28
N CYS A 261 8.58 -11.98 5.56
CA CYS A 261 9.81 -12.78 5.46
C CYS A 261 10.46 -13.02 6.83
N ALA A 262 10.52 -11.99 7.68
CA ALA A 262 11.04 -12.12 9.03
C ALA A 262 10.19 -13.07 9.89
N ARG A 263 8.87 -13.01 9.78
CA ARG A 263 7.94 -13.95 10.45
C ARG A 263 8.17 -15.38 9.99
N ILE A 264 8.23 -15.62 8.69
CA ILE A 264 8.45 -16.94 8.10
C ILE A 264 9.82 -17.49 8.52
N ASN A 265 10.87 -16.67 8.52
CA ASN A 265 12.21 -17.05 8.99
C ASN A 265 12.17 -17.49 10.45
N GLY A 266 11.56 -16.71 11.34
CA GLY A 266 11.41 -17.05 12.76
C GLY A 266 10.73 -18.40 12.96
N MET A 267 9.57 -18.60 12.31
CA MET A 267 8.84 -19.88 12.36
C MET A 267 9.67 -21.06 11.84
N THR A 268 10.45 -20.84 10.78
CA THR A 268 11.27 -21.89 10.17
C THR A 268 12.45 -22.26 11.06
N ILE A 269 13.09 -21.28 11.70
CA ILE A 269 14.16 -21.50 12.69
C ILE A 269 13.62 -22.31 13.87
N GLU A 270 12.48 -21.92 14.42
CA GLU A 270 11.84 -22.62 15.52
C GLU A 270 11.49 -24.07 15.15
N TYR A 271 10.80 -24.28 14.03
CA TYR A 271 10.41 -25.60 13.56
C TYR A 271 11.62 -26.50 13.34
N THR A 272 12.67 -26.04 12.66
CA THR A 272 13.87 -26.82 12.39
C THR A 272 14.69 -27.14 13.63
N GLY A 273 14.60 -26.28 14.66
CA GLY A 273 15.18 -26.50 15.99
C GLY A 273 14.44 -27.58 16.82
N GLN A 274 13.12 -27.70 16.62
CA GLN A 274 12.27 -28.66 17.35
C GLN A 274 12.13 -30.00 16.62
N ARG A 275 12.13 -30.01 15.29
CA ARG A 275 11.93 -31.21 14.47
C ARG A 275 13.12 -32.15 14.53
N VAL A 276 12.94 -33.32 15.14
CA VAL A 276 14.00 -34.35 15.24
C VAL A 276 13.86 -35.37 14.11
N GLN A 277 14.95 -35.63 13.42
CA GLN A 277 15.12 -36.74 12.47
C GLN A 277 16.55 -37.31 12.61
N PHE A 278 16.69 -38.62 12.42
CA PHE A 278 17.96 -39.32 12.58
C PHE A 278 18.66 -39.01 13.93
N GLY A 279 17.87 -38.91 15.01
CA GLY A 279 18.38 -38.75 16.37
C GLY A 279 18.81 -37.34 16.77
N LYS A 280 18.60 -36.30 15.91
CA LYS A 280 18.96 -34.91 16.21
C LYS A 280 18.00 -33.93 15.55
N PRO A 281 17.90 -32.66 16.05
CA PRO A 281 17.19 -31.60 15.36
C PRO A 281 17.68 -31.43 13.93
N ILE A 282 16.79 -31.19 12.97
CA ILE A 282 17.19 -31.01 11.56
C ILE A 282 18.05 -29.77 11.39
N ALA A 283 17.94 -28.76 12.24
CA ALA A 283 18.82 -27.58 12.29
C ALA A 283 20.29 -27.92 12.59
N ALA A 284 20.61 -29.11 13.11
CA ALA A 284 21.98 -29.54 13.30
C ALA A 284 22.68 -29.95 12.00
N ASN A 285 21.97 -29.99 10.87
CA ASN A 285 22.53 -30.29 9.57
C ASN A 285 23.00 -29.02 8.86
N GLN A 286 24.26 -29.05 8.35
CA GLN A 286 24.90 -27.88 7.74
C GLN A 286 24.09 -27.29 6.57
N VAL A 287 23.49 -28.16 5.73
CA VAL A 287 22.63 -27.71 4.60
C VAL A 287 21.40 -26.94 5.06
N VAL A 288 20.82 -27.25 6.22
CA VAL A 288 19.71 -26.53 6.82
C VAL A 288 20.18 -25.16 7.34
N GLN A 289 21.34 -25.16 8.04
CA GLN A 289 21.92 -23.91 8.57
C GLN A 289 22.25 -22.92 7.45
N HIS A 290 22.89 -23.36 6.36
CA HIS A 290 23.21 -22.50 5.21
C HIS A 290 21.93 -21.91 4.61
N ARG A 291 20.89 -22.72 4.41
CA ARG A 291 19.62 -22.24 3.87
C ARG A 291 18.95 -21.21 4.77
N LEU A 292 18.98 -21.41 6.09
CA LEU A 292 18.44 -20.42 7.05
C LEU A 292 19.20 -19.10 7.01
N VAL A 293 20.55 -19.17 6.86
CA VAL A 293 21.38 -17.97 6.72
C VAL A 293 21.10 -17.25 5.40
N ASP A 294 20.94 -17.97 4.28
CA ASP A 294 20.58 -17.38 2.99
C ASP A 294 19.22 -16.67 3.07
N MET A 295 18.22 -17.31 3.66
CA MET A 295 16.88 -16.73 3.86
C MET A 295 16.93 -15.47 4.74
N TRP A 296 17.70 -15.51 5.82
CA TRP A 296 17.90 -14.36 6.70
C TRP A 296 18.62 -13.22 5.99
N GLY A 297 19.66 -13.51 5.21
CA GLY A 297 20.41 -12.52 4.43
C GLY A 297 19.52 -11.81 3.40
N GLU A 298 18.68 -12.56 2.68
CA GLU A 298 17.72 -12.00 1.72
C GLU A 298 16.71 -11.06 2.38
N GLN A 299 16.17 -11.43 3.55
CA GLN A 299 15.25 -10.58 4.30
C GLN A 299 15.95 -9.33 4.82
N THR A 300 17.16 -9.43 5.34
CA THR A 300 17.94 -8.28 5.84
C THR A 300 18.22 -7.27 4.73
N LEU A 301 18.57 -7.74 3.53
CA LEU A 301 18.75 -6.85 2.38
C LEU A 301 17.44 -6.20 1.92
N ALA A 302 16.30 -6.87 2.05
CA ALA A 302 15.01 -6.30 1.76
C ALA A 302 14.67 -5.18 2.76
N ALA A 303 14.87 -5.40 4.06
CA ALA A 303 14.66 -4.40 5.10
C ALA A 303 15.53 -3.14 4.87
N ALA A 304 16.82 -3.33 4.54
CA ALA A 304 17.72 -2.22 4.24
C ALA A 304 17.25 -1.40 3.00
N ALA A 305 16.75 -2.08 1.97
CA ALA A 305 16.21 -1.41 0.79
C ALA A 305 14.93 -0.61 1.10
N VAL A 306 14.07 -1.10 1.99
CA VAL A 306 12.88 -0.37 2.48
C VAL A 306 13.28 0.91 3.20
N VAL A 307 14.22 0.83 4.14
CA VAL A 307 14.74 2.02 4.86
C VAL A 307 15.31 3.05 3.89
N ARG A 308 16.09 2.61 2.89
CA ARG A 308 16.61 3.52 1.85
C ARG A 308 15.48 4.17 1.04
N ALA A 309 14.44 3.41 0.69
CA ALA A 309 13.32 3.93 -0.08
C ALA A 309 12.48 4.95 0.71
N ALA A 310 12.23 4.69 2.00
CA ALA A 310 11.53 5.62 2.87
C ALA A 310 12.28 6.95 2.97
N ARG A 311 13.61 6.92 3.14
CA ARG A 311 14.46 8.13 3.18
C ARG A 311 14.55 8.84 1.84
N ALA A 312 14.60 8.11 0.74
CA ALA A 312 14.68 8.71 -0.59
C ALA A 312 13.43 9.52 -0.97
N PHE A 313 12.33 9.32 -0.27
CA PHE A 313 11.08 10.04 -0.58
C PHE A 313 11.24 11.55 -0.46
N VAL A 314 12.04 12.02 0.49
CA VAL A 314 12.34 13.45 0.69
C VAL A 314 13.45 13.99 -0.24
N GLU A 315 14.15 13.11 -0.97
CA GLU A 315 15.21 13.50 -1.90
C GLU A 315 14.66 13.94 -3.28
N GLY A 316 13.38 13.83 -3.49
CA GLY A 316 12.68 14.24 -4.71
C GLY A 316 12.11 13.07 -5.52
N ARG A 317 11.29 13.42 -6.52
CA ARG A 317 10.44 12.48 -7.26
C ARG A 317 11.23 11.35 -7.94
N HIS A 318 12.33 11.69 -8.63
CA HIS A 318 13.14 10.69 -9.33
C HIS A 318 13.82 9.70 -8.38
N ALA A 319 14.47 10.22 -7.31
CA ALA A 319 15.12 9.38 -6.31
C ALA A 319 14.12 8.45 -5.60
N SER A 320 12.94 8.97 -5.24
CA SER A 320 11.89 8.19 -4.59
C SER A 320 11.32 7.10 -5.49
N GLU A 321 11.11 7.38 -6.78
CA GLU A 321 10.65 6.40 -7.77
C GLU A 321 11.66 5.24 -7.87
N LEU A 322 12.94 5.55 -8.15
CA LEU A 322 14.00 4.56 -8.25
C LEU A 322 14.12 3.71 -6.98
N ALA A 323 14.15 4.35 -5.81
CA ALA A 323 14.30 3.65 -4.54
C ALA A 323 13.10 2.75 -4.23
N SER A 324 11.86 3.18 -4.55
CA SER A 324 10.65 2.37 -4.36
C SER A 324 10.63 1.14 -5.26
N LEU A 325 11.04 1.28 -6.54
CA LEU A 325 11.18 0.16 -7.48
C LEU A 325 12.23 -0.85 -6.98
N ALA A 326 13.39 -0.37 -6.53
CA ALA A 326 14.46 -1.21 -5.98
C ALA A 326 13.99 -1.96 -4.72
N ALA A 327 13.37 -1.26 -3.76
CA ALA A 327 12.88 -1.85 -2.52
C ALA A 327 11.83 -2.92 -2.77
N LYS A 328 10.81 -2.64 -3.59
CA LYS A 328 9.74 -3.60 -3.89
C LYS A 328 10.26 -4.81 -4.68
N SER A 329 11.14 -4.59 -5.67
CA SER A 329 11.79 -5.68 -6.40
C SER A 329 12.65 -6.55 -5.47
N ARG A 330 13.40 -5.94 -4.55
CA ARG A 330 14.25 -6.64 -3.59
C ARG A 330 13.43 -7.45 -2.58
N ALA A 331 12.38 -6.84 -2.02
CA ALA A 331 11.47 -7.51 -1.09
C ALA A 331 10.73 -8.69 -1.75
N GLY A 332 10.31 -8.53 -3.01
CA GLY A 332 9.69 -9.61 -3.77
C GLY A 332 10.65 -10.78 -4.03
N LYS A 333 11.94 -10.50 -4.36
CA LYS A 333 12.96 -11.55 -4.47
C LYS A 333 13.21 -12.25 -3.14
N ALA A 334 13.33 -11.51 -2.05
CA ALA A 334 13.49 -12.07 -0.71
C ALA A 334 12.32 -13.00 -0.35
N SER A 335 11.10 -12.55 -0.65
CA SER A 335 9.87 -13.32 -0.45
C SER A 335 9.90 -14.65 -1.21
N ASP A 336 10.33 -14.69 -2.48
CA ASP A 336 10.44 -15.93 -3.25
C ASP A 336 11.45 -16.91 -2.61
N VAL A 337 12.63 -16.43 -2.21
CA VAL A 337 13.66 -17.26 -1.57
C VAL A 337 13.20 -17.78 -0.21
N VAL A 338 12.64 -16.91 0.62
CA VAL A 338 12.21 -17.24 1.99
C VAL A 338 11.04 -18.22 1.98
N THR A 339 10.02 -17.98 1.17
CA THR A 339 8.83 -18.84 1.11
C THR A 339 9.17 -20.24 0.58
N ARG A 340 9.97 -20.34 -0.49
CA ARG A 340 10.42 -21.63 -1.03
C ARG A 340 11.33 -22.38 -0.04
N GLY A 341 12.25 -21.65 0.60
CA GLY A 341 13.14 -22.21 1.63
C GLY A 341 12.35 -22.76 2.81
N ALA A 342 11.38 -22.01 3.31
CA ALA A 342 10.52 -22.41 4.42
C ALA A 342 9.66 -23.62 4.07
N LEU A 343 8.97 -23.62 2.93
CA LEU A 343 8.18 -24.77 2.47
C LEU A 343 9.02 -26.04 2.38
N GLN A 344 10.24 -25.94 1.83
CA GLN A 344 11.15 -27.07 1.73
C GLN A 344 11.58 -27.59 3.11
N LEU A 345 11.87 -26.71 4.07
CA LEU A 345 12.34 -27.10 5.40
C LEU A 345 11.22 -27.64 6.29
N HIS A 346 9.97 -27.19 6.13
CA HIS A 346 8.81 -27.73 6.83
C HIS A 346 8.32 -29.05 6.21
N GLY A 347 8.53 -29.25 4.91
CA GLY A 347 8.01 -30.42 4.18
C GLY A 347 6.48 -30.40 4.10
N ALA A 348 5.84 -31.56 4.24
CA ALA A 348 4.40 -31.71 4.03
C ALA A 348 3.55 -30.81 4.95
N ILE A 349 3.94 -30.56 6.19
CA ILE A 349 3.18 -29.72 7.13
C ILE A 349 3.06 -28.26 6.64
N GLY A 350 4.04 -27.77 5.90
CA GLY A 350 4.01 -26.39 5.35
C GLY A 350 2.91 -26.16 4.31
N TYR A 351 2.30 -27.24 3.77
CA TYR A 351 1.21 -27.18 2.81
C TYR A 351 -0.17 -27.45 3.43
N THR A 352 -0.24 -27.81 4.71
CA THR A 352 -1.52 -28.09 5.39
C THR A 352 -2.20 -26.78 5.81
N GLY A 353 -3.54 -26.79 5.84
CA GLY A 353 -4.32 -25.64 6.34
C GLY A 353 -4.20 -25.41 7.84
N GLU A 354 -3.75 -26.43 8.58
CA GLU A 354 -3.60 -26.39 10.05
C GLU A 354 -2.35 -25.60 10.48
N TYR A 355 -1.36 -25.44 9.59
CA TYR A 355 -0.14 -24.75 9.89
C TYR A 355 -0.10 -23.35 9.19
N PRO A 356 0.20 -22.27 9.92
CA PRO A 356 0.03 -20.91 9.42
C PRO A 356 0.96 -20.52 8.26
N LEU A 357 1.99 -21.32 7.96
CA LEU A 357 2.94 -21.02 6.87
C LEU A 357 2.24 -20.87 5.52
N GLY A 358 1.24 -21.71 5.22
CA GLY A 358 0.55 -21.67 3.93
C GLY A 358 -0.17 -20.34 3.67
N SER A 359 -0.81 -19.74 4.67
CA SER A 359 -1.46 -18.42 4.56
C SER A 359 -0.43 -17.30 4.35
N LEU A 360 0.69 -17.33 5.09
CA LEU A 360 1.78 -16.36 4.94
C LEU A 360 2.41 -16.44 3.54
N VAL A 361 2.62 -17.65 3.02
CA VAL A 361 3.15 -17.85 1.65
C VAL A 361 2.20 -17.27 0.61
N ARG A 362 0.89 -17.50 0.72
CA ARG A 362 -0.10 -16.93 -0.19
C ARG A 362 -0.14 -15.40 -0.10
N GLY A 363 -0.07 -14.84 1.11
CA GLY A 363 0.03 -13.39 1.31
C GLY A 363 1.27 -12.79 0.67
N CYS A 364 2.42 -13.44 0.84
CA CYS A 364 3.66 -13.06 0.16
C CYS A 364 3.51 -13.07 -1.37
N LEU A 365 2.91 -14.10 -1.95
CA LEU A 365 2.70 -14.20 -3.40
C LEU A 365 1.77 -13.10 -3.92
N ALA A 366 0.72 -12.76 -3.19
CA ALA A 366 -0.18 -11.67 -3.55
C ALA A 366 0.55 -10.31 -3.54
N LEU A 367 1.19 -9.97 -2.41
CA LEU A 367 1.91 -8.71 -2.28
C LEU A 367 3.12 -8.59 -3.21
N MET A 368 3.81 -9.70 -3.51
CA MET A 368 4.95 -9.71 -4.43
C MET A 368 4.54 -9.27 -5.84
N ASN A 369 3.32 -9.59 -6.26
CA ASN A 369 2.82 -9.27 -7.59
C ASN A 369 2.03 -7.94 -7.64
N TRP A 370 1.55 -7.46 -6.50
CA TRP A 370 0.83 -6.19 -6.40
C TRP A 370 1.76 -5.01 -6.73
N LEU A 371 1.31 -4.08 -7.57
CA LEU A 371 2.09 -2.93 -8.08
C LEU A 371 3.41 -3.34 -8.78
N GLY A 372 3.35 -4.40 -9.54
CA GLY A 372 4.45 -4.89 -10.38
C GLY A 372 5.24 -6.05 -9.79
N THR A 373 5.57 -7.00 -10.64
CA THR A 373 6.44 -8.14 -10.30
C THR A 373 7.90 -7.70 -10.10
N PRO A 374 8.72 -8.47 -9.34
CA PRO A 374 10.14 -8.14 -9.15
C PRO A 374 10.92 -7.91 -10.44
N ASN A 375 10.60 -8.66 -11.51
CA ASN A 375 11.27 -8.53 -12.80
C ASN A 375 10.84 -7.29 -13.60
N GLU A 376 9.56 -6.93 -13.54
CA GLU A 376 9.03 -5.70 -14.15
C GLU A 376 9.63 -4.47 -13.49
N LEU A 377 9.61 -4.42 -12.15
CA LEU A 377 10.16 -3.31 -11.38
C LEU A 377 11.66 -3.12 -11.64
N ARG A 378 12.41 -4.22 -11.78
CA ARG A 378 13.84 -4.16 -12.14
C ARG A 378 14.06 -3.61 -13.54
N ARG A 379 13.23 -4.01 -14.51
CA ARG A 379 13.30 -3.46 -15.87
C ARG A 379 12.99 -1.97 -15.89
N ARG A 380 12.00 -1.53 -15.11
CA ARG A 380 11.66 -0.11 -14.95
C ARG A 380 12.80 0.68 -14.33
N PHE A 381 13.38 0.17 -13.25
CA PHE A 381 14.54 0.79 -12.61
C PHE A 381 15.67 1.05 -13.63
N VAL A 382 16.07 0.02 -14.39
CA VAL A 382 17.13 0.14 -15.40
C VAL A 382 16.75 1.14 -16.50
N ALA A 383 15.49 1.19 -16.91
CA ALA A 383 15.03 2.13 -17.93
C ALA A 383 15.14 3.58 -17.45
N LEU A 384 14.73 3.88 -16.22
CA LEU A 384 14.81 5.23 -15.63
C LEU A 384 16.26 5.67 -15.41
N GLU A 385 17.13 4.81 -14.91
CA GLU A 385 18.58 5.08 -14.74
C GLU A 385 19.26 5.43 -16.07
N ARG A 386 18.86 4.78 -17.17
CA ARG A 386 19.44 5.06 -18.49
C ARG A 386 19.00 6.39 -19.08
N MET A 387 17.78 6.83 -18.79
CA MET A 387 17.28 8.14 -19.23
C MET A 387 18.09 9.26 -18.59
N ASP A 388 18.40 9.18 -17.30
CA ASP A 388 19.25 10.15 -16.60
C ASP A 388 20.72 10.15 -17.08
N GLY A 389 21.24 9.00 -17.50
CA GLY A 389 22.62 8.85 -18.00
C GLY A 389 22.84 9.40 -19.41
N THR A 390 21.77 9.63 -20.16
CA THR A 390 21.86 10.21 -21.55
C THR A 390 21.85 11.73 -21.56
N ASP A 391 21.47 12.37 -20.45
CA ASP A 391 21.45 13.84 -20.31
C ASP A 391 22.72 14.39 -19.62
N ARG A 392 23.73 13.55 -19.37
CA ARG A 392 25.08 13.92 -18.89
C ARG A 392 26.13 13.64 -19.95
#